data_7776bf0503aee77564f00692025df5eb
#
_entry.id   7776bf0503aee77564f00692025df5eb
#
_cell.length_a   1.000
_cell.length_b   1.000
_cell.length_c   1.000
_cell.angle_alpha   90.00
_cell.angle_beta   90.00
_cell.angle_gamma   90.00
#
_symmetry.space_group_name_H-M   'P 1'
#
loop_
_entity.id
_entity.type
_entity.pdbx_description
1 polymer ?
#
loop_
_entity_poly.entity_id
_entity_poly.type
_entity_poly.pdbx_seq_one_letter_code
_entity_poly.pdbx_strand_id
1 'polypeptide(L)'
;DLFANQPLVLFGRKPDRRNGTIKITGMAAGGQRYEQTLSVNFDQSSDNPAIAQLWGRARIKDLMNQMFGGETKSGVEAVTQTALDYNLLSQYTAFVAVSEEVRVEPDGTRRRVQVPVELPEGVSYEGIFGADDVANMSGTANFAPAPSGIIPLSRQAGGTRGGGDTILAAPDDTTSQGSPQLTVVKIEGLEPEQEENAIASLTQHLQSLNLPEGFTGEIIFELQIRDGAIQRVILDDIESTLQDTTIVDPIRRSLLGWSISESVTGTIRVTLRVP
;
A
#
# COMPACT_ATOMS: atom_id res chain seq x y z
N ASP A 1 14.38 -12.47 -16.57
CA ASP A 1 15.32 -13.24 -17.40
C ASP A 1 15.90 -14.40 -16.62
N LEU A 2 16.10 -15.56 -17.29
CA LEU A 2 16.76 -16.73 -16.73
C LEU A 2 18.15 -16.85 -17.35
N PHE A 3 19.17 -16.96 -16.50
CA PHE A 3 20.53 -17.14 -16.96
C PHE A 3 20.94 -18.63 -16.90
N ALA A 4 21.95 -19.00 -17.68
CA ALA A 4 22.49 -20.37 -17.67
C ALA A 4 22.89 -20.79 -16.23
N ASN A 5 22.56 -22.02 -15.85
CA ASN A 5 22.79 -22.60 -14.54
C ASN A 5 21.99 -21.99 -13.37
N GLN A 6 20.99 -21.17 -13.64
CA GLN A 6 20.06 -20.74 -12.60
C GLN A 6 18.83 -21.66 -12.54
N PRO A 7 18.46 -22.18 -11.37
CA PRO A 7 17.25 -22.97 -11.22
C PRO A 7 16.00 -22.07 -11.35
N LEU A 8 15.01 -22.53 -12.10
CA LEU A 8 13.68 -21.94 -12.13
C LEU A 8 12.80 -22.66 -11.11
N VAL A 9 12.31 -21.92 -10.13
CA VAL A 9 11.33 -22.41 -9.16
C VAL A 9 9.95 -21.85 -9.51
N LEU A 10 9.00 -22.71 -9.79
CA LEU A 10 7.63 -22.35 -10.12
C LEU A 10 6.69 -22.89 -9.04
N PHE A 11 5.85 -22.04 -8.51
CA PHE A 11 4.76 -22.43 -7.63
C PHE A 11 3.44 -22.28 -8.36
N GLY A 12 2.60 -23.32 -8.31
CA GLY A 12 1.30 -23.32 -8.95
C GLY A 12 0.25 -23.97 -8.06
N ARG A 13 -1.00 -23.54 -8.20
CA ARG A 13 -2.16 -24.18 -7.56
C ARG A 13 -3.01 -24.85 -8.63
N LYS A 14 -3.29 -26.12 -8.44
CA LYS A 14 -4.19 -26.90 -9.29
C LYS A 14 -5.49 -27.15 -8.55
N PRO A 15 -6.66 -26.88 -9.14
CA PRO A 15 -7.94 -27.01 -8.47
C PRO A 15 -8.36 -28.47 -8.19
N ASP A 16 -7.79 -29.42 -8.92
CA ASP A 16 -8.03 -30.84 -8.77
C ASP A 16 -6.73 -31.63 -8.51
N ARG A 17 -6.84 -32.87 -8.04
CA ARG A 17 -5.70 -33.77 -7.79
C ARG A 17 -5.46 -34.75 -8.96
N ARG A 18 -5.96 -34.47 -10.16
CA ARG A 18 -5.74 -35.34 -11.31
C ARG A 18 -4.30 -35.25 -11.79
N ASN A 19 -3.73 -36.43 -12.11
CA ASN A 19 -2.42 -36.47 -12.75
C ASN A 19 -2.45 -35.76 -14.10
N GLY A 20 -1.31 -35.22 -14.53
CA GLY A 20 -1.24 -34.47 -15.75
C GLY A 20 0.18 -34.10 -16.14
N THR A 21 0.29 -33.19 -17.08
CA THR A 21 1.59 -32.68 -17.56
C THR A 21 1.66 -31.19 -17.44
N ILE A 22 2.83 -30.69 -17.02
CA ILE A 22 3.17 -29.28 -17.05
C ILE A 22 4.06 -29.06 -18.26
N LYS A 23 3.65 -28.13 -19.14
CA LYS A 23 4.43 -27.70 -20.29
C LYS A 23 5.02 -26.32 -20.01
N ILE A 24 6.32 -26.22 -20.01
CA ILE A 24 7.05 -24.97 -19.84
C ILE A 24 7.55 -24.53 -21.20
N THR A 25 7.16 -23.32 -21.61
CA THR A 25 7.60 -22.72 -22.89
C THR A 25 8.26 -21.37 -22.62
N GLY A 26 9.26 -21.04 -23.43
CA GLY A 26 9.98 -19.77 -23.34
C GLY A 26 10.76 -19.48 -24.60
N MET A 27 11.46 -18.34 -24.59
CA MET A 27 12.40 -17.94 -25.65
C MET A 27 13.81 -18.01 -25.07
N ALA A 28 14.68 -18.78 -25.72
CA ALA A 28 16.10 -18.83 -25.43
C ALA A 28 16.87 -17.75 -26.19
N ALA A 29 18.11 -17.54 -25.83
CA ALA A 29 18.99 -16.61 -26.54
C ALA A 29 19.05 -16.96 -28.04
N GLY A 30 19.03 -15.95 -28.90
CA GLY A 30 18.99 -16.12 -30.36
C GLY A 30 17.60 -16.42 -30.92
N GLY A 31 16.52 -16.22 -30.14
CA GLY A 31 15.13 -16.38 -30.61
C GLY A 31 14.67 -17.83 -30.73
N GLN A 32 15.43 -18.78 -30.19
CA GLN A 32 15.03 -20.19 -30.19
C GLN A 32 13.92 -20.45 -29.19
N ARG A 33 12.92 -21.22 -29.60
CA ARG A 33 11.84 -21.66 -28.71
C ARG A 33 12.33 -22.76 -27.78
N TYR A 34 12.19 -22.53 -26.49
CA TYR A 34 12.41 -23.53 -25.46
C TYR A 34 11.08 -24.20 -25.08
N GLU A 35 11.07 -25.50 -24.96
CA GLU A 35 9.89 -26.25 -24.55
C GLU A 35 10.33 -27.47 -23.71
N GLN A 36 9.73 -27.59 -22.53
CA GLN A 36 9.94 -28.75 -21.67
C GLN A 36 8.60 -29.25 -21.12
N THR A 37 8.39 -30.54 -21.13
CA THR A 37 7.20 -31.18 -20.59
C THR A 37 7.57 -32.06 -19.41
N LEU A 38 6.87 -31.88 -18.29
CA LEU A 38 7.06 -32.62 -17.04
C LEU A 38 5.77 -33.34 -16.67
N SER A 39 5.85 -34.64 -16.35
CA SER A 39 4.72 -35.39 -15.79
C SER A 39 4.55 -35.10 -14.32
N VAL A 40 3.31 -34.84 -13.90
CA VAL A 40 2.95 -34.61 -12.49
C VAL A 40 2.03 -35.72 -12.03
N ASN A 41 2.45 -36.41 -10.99
CA ASN A 41 1.69 -37.50 -10.34
C ASN A 41 1.35 -37.09 -8.90
N PHE A 42 0.07 -36.92 -8.62
CA PHE A 42 -0.44 -36.55 -7.29
C PHE A 42 -0.73 -37.78 -6.40
N ASP A 43 -0.72 -38.99 -6.96
CA ASP A 43 -0.95 -40.21 -6.18
C ASP A 43 0.19 -40.54 -5.21
N GLN A 44 1.39 -40.02 -5.52
CA GLN A 44 2.61 -40.17 -4.72
C GLN A 44 2.96 -38.90 -3.91
N SER A 45 2.05 -37.91 -3.87
CA SER A 45 2.30 -36.67 -3.15
C SER A 45 2.24 -36.85 -1.64
N SER A 46 3.26 -36.45 -0.92
CA SER A 46 3.20 -36.26 0.53
C SER A 46 2.55 -34.92 0.86
N ASP A 47 1.66 -34.91 1.84
CA ASP A 47 1.13 -33.64 2.38
C ASP A 47 2.28 -32.87 3.03
N ASN A 48 2.69 -31.78 2.37
CA ASN A 48 3.69 -30.86 2.91
C ASN A 48 3.08 -29.45 3.00
N PRO A 49 2.65 -29.04 4.20
CA PRO A 49 2.01 -27.73 4.40
C PRO A 49 2.94 -26.55 4.06
N ALA A 50 4.26 -26.75 4.13
CA ALA A 50 5.22 -25.71 3.77
C ALA A 50 5.11 -25.29 2.29
N ILE A 51 4.72 -26.19 1.38
CA ILE A 51 4.53 -25.86 -0.04
C ILE A 51 3.38 -24.87 -0.21
N ALA A 52 2.31 -25.00 0.56
CA ALA A 52 1.19 -24.08 0.55
C ALA A 52 1.63 -22.67 0.99
N GLN A 53 2.43 -22.57 2.06
CA GLN A 53 2.97 -21.30 2.52
C GLN A 53 3.95 -20.68 1.51
N LEU A 54 4.80 -21.49 0.87
CA LEU A 54 5.70 -21.00 -0.20
C LEU A 54 4.92 -20.47 -1.40
N TRP A 55 3.83 -21.13 -1.78
CA TRP A 55 2.92 -20.65 -2.82
C TRP A 55 2.28 -19.31 -2.40
N GLY A 56 1.76 -19.22 -1.18
CA GLY A 56 1.18 -17.98 -0.65
C GLY A 56 2.17 -16.81 -0.68
N ARG A 57 3.43 -17.03 -0.28
CA ARG A 57 4.49 -16.01 -0.36
C ARG A 57 4.79 -15.59 -1.81
N ALA A 58 4.85 -16.55 -2.73
CA ALA A 58 5.05 -16.24 -4.15
C ALA A 58 3.87 -15.43 -4.71
N ARG A 59 2.63 -15.77 -4.31
CA ARG A 59 1.43 -15.06 -4.70
C ARG A 59 1.39 -13.63 -4.16
N ILE A 60 1.73 -13.43 -2.88
CA ILE A 60 1.85 -12.09 -2.28
C ILE A 60 2.88 -11.25 -3.05
N LYS A 61 4.06 -11.81 -3.35
CA LYS A 61 5.08 -11.12 -4.14
C LYS A 61 4.58 -10.73 -5.53
N ASP A 62 3.84 -11.60 -6.19
CA ASP A 62 3.27 -11.32 -7.51
C ASP A 62 2.25 -10.18 -7.45
N LEU A 63 1.32 -10.21 -6.48
CA LEU A 63 0.35 -9.14 -6.25
C LEU A 63 1.03 -7.80 -5.92
N MET A 64 2.05 -7.83 -5.07
CA MET A 64 2.84 -6.62 -4.76
C MET A 64 3.56 -6.06 -5.99
N ASN A 65 4.09 -6.92 -6.86
CA ASN A 65 4.70 -6.48 -8.12
C ASN A 65 3.68 -5.84 -9.07
N GLN A 66 2.44 -6.32 -9.11
CA GLN A 66 1.36 -5.72 -9.90
C GLN A 66 1.02 -4.30 -9.40
N MET A 67 1.15 -4.06 -8.10
CA MET A 67 0.95 -2.75 -7.48
C MET A 67 2.21 -1.86 -7.47
N PHE A 68 3.27 -2.20 -8.22
CA PHE A 68 4.53 -1.42 -8.22
C PHE A 68 4.33 0.04 -8.63
N GLY A 69 3.40 0.33 -9.54
CA GLY A 69 3.01 1.69 -9.95
C GLY A 69 2.15 2.44 -8.92
N GLY A 70 1.63 1.74 -7.91
CA GLY A 70 0.80 2.29 -6.85
C GLY A 70 -0.24 1.31 -6.37
N GLU A 71 -0.67 1.50 -5.13
CA GLU A 71 -1.61 0.60 -4.48
C GLU A 71 -3.02 0.76 -5.03
N THR A 72 -3.69 -0.40 -5.19
CA THR A 72 -5.11 -0.49 -5.51
C THR A 72 -5.85 -1.22 -4.40
N LYS A 73 -7.11 -0.90 -4.21
CA LYS A 73 -7.95 -1.51 -3.17
C LYS A 73 -8.06 -3.01 -3.35
N SER A 74 -8.36 -3.46 -4.56
CA SER A 74 -8.44 -4.91 -4.88
C SER A 74 -7.12 -5.62 -4.64
N GLY A 75 -5.99 -4.98 -4.97
CA GLY A 75 -4.65 -5.52 -4.73
C GLY A 75 -4.32 -5.66 -3.25
N VAL A 76 -4.61 -4.64 -2.45
CA VAL A 76 -4.44 -4.66 -0.98
C VAL A 76 -5.30 -5.75 -0.35
N GLU A 77 -6.57 -5.85 -0.75
CA GLU A 77 -7.48 -6.90 -0.28
C GLU A 77 -6.98 -8.30 -0.64
N ALA A 78 -6.51 -8.51 -1.90
CA ALA A 78 -6.00 -9.79 -2.35
C ALA A 78 -4.72 -10.22 -1.60
N VAL A 79 -3.81 -9.28 -1.30
CA VAL A 79 -2.62 -9.55 -0.48
C VAL A 79 -3.01 -9.90 0.94
N THR A 80 -3.91 -9.12 1.55
CA THR A 80 -4.39 -9.32 2.92
C THR A 80 -5.05 -10.70 3.05
N GLN A 81 -5.98 -11.02 2.15
CA GLN A 81 -6.67 -12.31 2.15
C GLN A 81 -5.69 -13.48 1.97
N THR A 82 -4.74 -13.36 1.03
CA THR A 82 -3.72 -14.40 0.82
C THR A 82 -2.86 -14.58 2.07
N ALA A 83 -2.46 -13.51 2.74
CA ALA A 83 -1.67 -13.57 3.95
C ALA A 83 -2.44 -14.26 5.10
N LEU A 84 -3.72 -13.95 5.27
CA LEU A 84 -4.58 -14.56 6.28
C LEU A 84 -4.82 -16.06 5.99
N ASP A 85 -5.13 -16.42 4.75
CA ASP A 85 -5.42 -17.80 4.34
C ASP A 85 -4.24 -18.76 4.59
N TYR A 86 -3.02 -18.25 4.43
CA TYR A 86 -1.79 -19.05 4.55
C TYR A 86 -0.98 -18.76 5.83
N ASN A 87 -1.54 -17.96 6.77
CA ASN A 87 -0.86 -17.54 8.00
C ASN A 87 0.52 -16.92 7.71
N LEU A 88 0.55 -15.92 6.84
CA LEU A 88 1.75 -15.22 6.40
C LEU A 88 1.74 -13.76 6.86
N LEU A 89 2.93 -13.21 7.09
CA LEU A 89 3.11 -11.77 7.21
C LEU A 89 3.14 -11.11 5.83
N SER A 90 2.47 -9.98 5.71
CA SER A 90 2.56 -9.06 4.58
C SER A 90 2.72 -7.63 5.11
N GLN A 91 2.87 -6.64 4.22
CA GLN A 91 2.88 -5.24 4.67
C GLN A 91 1.50 -4.75 5.18
N TYR A 92 0.45 -5.56 5.00
CA TYR A 92 -0.93 -5.25 5.42
C TYR A 92 -1.42 -6.14 6.56
N THR A 93 -0.60 -7.07 7.07
CA THR A 93 -0.97 -8.01 8.13
C THR A 93 0.15 -8.15 9.15
N ALA A 94 -0.24 -8.38 10.41
CA ALA A 94 0.68 -8.64 11.51
C ALA A 94 0.22 -9.87 12.30
N PHE A 95 1.15 -10.52 13.00
CA PHE A 95 0.81 -11.52 14.01
C PHE A 95 0.58 -10.82 15.35
N VAL A 96 -0.50 -11.18 16.03
CA VAL A 96 -0.79 -10.77 17.40
C VAL A 96 -0.74 -11.99 18.30
N ALA A 97 0.08 -11.94 19.32
CA ALA A 97 0.09 -12.95 20.36
C ALA A 97 -0.87 -12.51 21.49
N VAL A 98 -1.82 -13.37 21.82
CA VAL A 98 -2.79 -13.13 22.89
C VAL A 98 -2.67 -14.26 23.91
N SER A 99 -2.54 -13.89 25.19
CA SER A 99 -2.60 -14.82 26.32
C SER A 99 -3.98 -14.74 26.96
N GLU A 100 -4.56 -15.90 27.31
CA GLU A 100 -5.81 -15.97 28.05
C GLU A 100 -5.50 -16.20 29.54
N GLU A 101 -5.90 -15.28 30.40
CA GLU A 101 -5.84 -15.43 31.85
C GLU A 101 -7.24 -15.63 32.44
N VAL A 102 -7.34 -16.54 33.39
CA VAL A 102 -8.57 -16.74 34.16
C VAL A 102 -8.51 -15.84 35.39
N ARG A 103 -9.24 -14.73 35.38
CA ARG A 103 -9.42 -13.89 36.57
C ARG A 103 -10.61 -14.40 37.38
N VAL A 104 -10.42 -14.44 38.68
CA VAL A 104 -11.47 -14.73 39.63
C VAL A 104 -11.96 -13.40 40.21
N GLU A 105 -13.20 -13.05 39.91
CA GLU A 105 -13.85 -11.85 40.44
C GLU A 105 -14.09 -12.00 41.95
N PRO A 106 -14.28 -10.89 42.69
CA PRO A 106 -14.51 -10.95 44.14
C PRO A 106 -15.75 -11.76 44.58
N ASP A 107 -16.69 -11.96 43.66
CA ASP A 107 -17.89 -12.80 43.82
C ASP A 107 -17.64 -14.30 43.59
N GLY A 108 -16.40 -14.70 43.30
CA GLY A 108 -16.02 -16.07 42.97
C GLY A 108 -16.25 -16.50 41.52
N THR A 109 -16.77 -15.61 40.67
CA THR A 109 -17.00 -15.90 39.24
C THR A 109 -15.68 -15.94 38.50
N ARG A 110 -15.48 -16.98 37.65
CA ARG A 110 -14.30 -17.11 36.81
C ARG A 110 -14.57 -16.53 35.44
N ARG A 111 -13.83 -15.50 35.05
CA ARG A 111 -13.89 -14.86 33.75
C ARG A 111 -12.59 -15.06 33.00
N ARG A 112 -12.66 -15.54 31.76
CA ARG A 112 -11.51 -15.52 30.84
C ARG A 112 -11.35 -14.11 30.28
N VAL A 113 -10.17 -13.54 30.48
CA VAL A 113 -9.80 -12.21 29.96
C VAL A 113 -8.63 -12.41 29.03
N GLN A 114 -8.73 -11.87 27.82
CA GLN A 114 -7.61 -11.81 26.90
C GLN A 114 -6.66 -10.69 27.38
N VAL A 115 -5.43 -11.06 27.65
CA VAL A 115 -4.39 -10.12 28.07
C VAL A 115 -3.35 -10.06 26.98
N PRO A 116 -2.96 -8.85 26.50
CA PRO A 116 -1.83 -8.73 25.58
C PRO A 116 -0.59 -9.33 26.22
N VAL A 117 0.22 -10.04 25.41
CA VAL A 117 1.50 -10.59 25.88
C VAL A 117 2.41 -9.43 26.25
N GLU A 118 3.07 -9.53 27.41
CA GLU A 118 4.05 -8.53 27.84
C GLU A 118 5.16 -8.37 26.79
N LEU A 119 5.50 -7.10 26.51
CA LEU A 119 6.59 -6.79 25.59
C LEU A 119 7.93 -7.16 26.24
N PRO A 120 8.92 -7.62 25.46
CA PRO A 120 10.25 -7.85 25.97
C PRO A 120 10.84 -6.59 26.61
N GLU A 121 11.68 -6.76 27.63
CA GLU A 121 12.36 -5.64 28.30
C GLU A 121 13.12 -4.77 27.30
N GLY A 122 12.87 -3.45 27.32
CA GLY A 122 13.46 -2.47 26.41
C GLY A 122 12.67 -2.20 25.14
N VAL A 123 11.52 -2.86 24.93
CA VAL A 123 10.64 -2.59 23.78
C VAL A 123 9.41 -1.81 24.27
N SER A 124 9.18 -0.63 23.70
CA SER A 124 7.98 0.15 24.00
C SER A 124 6.83 -0.20 23.05
N TYR A 125 5.61 -0.26 23.57
CA TYR A 125 4.40 -0.47 22.77
C TYR A 125 4.23 0.62 21.69
N GLU A 126 4.51 1.86 22.06
CA GLU A 126 4.48 3.02 21.15
C GLU A 126 5.47 2.89 19.98
N GLY A 127 6.63 2.25 20.21
CA GLY A 127 7.62 2.02 19.16
C GLY A 127 7.20 0.97 18.14
N ILE A 128 6.28 0.07 18.50
CA ILE A 128 5.78 -0.99 17.60
C ILE A 128 4.49 -0.57 16.90
N PHE A 129 3.55 0.03 17.63
CA PHE A 129 2.17 0.27 17.16
C PHE A 129 1.85 1.75 16.92
N GLY A 130 2.76 2.68 17.27
CA GLY A 130 2.52 4.12 17.23
C GLY A 130 1.73 4.63 18.44
N ALA A 131 1.75 5.95 18.66
CA ALA A 131 1.14 6.59 19.84
C ALA A 131 -0.40 6.53 19.87
N ASP A 132 -1.04 6.37 18.71
CA ASP A 132 -2.50 6.50 18.58
C ASP A 132 -3.28 5.26 19.06
N ASP A 133 -2.66 4.06 18.99
CA ASP A 133 -3.30 2.84 19.51
C ASP A 133 -3.31 2.76 21.04
N VAL A 134 -2.43 3.53 21.71
CA VAL A 134 -2.34 3.55 23.18
C VAL A 134 -3.52 4.29 23.82
N ALA A 135 -4.07 5.30 23.15
CA ALA A 135 -5.20 6.09 23.66
C ALA A 135 -6.50 5.28 23.76
N ASN A 136 -6.68 4.28 22.91
CA ASN A 136 -7.87 3.43 22.89
C ASN A 136 -7.82 2.25 23.87
N MET A 137 -6.63 1.91 24.40
CA MET A 137 -6.44 0.83 25.40
C MET A 137 -6.30 1.35 26.83
N SER A 138 -6.27 2.68 27.06
CA SER A 138 -6.05 3.29 28.38
C SER A 138 -7.30 3.33 29.28
N GLY A 139 -7.98 2.20 29.41
CA GLY A 139 -8.76 1.95 30.59
C GLY A 139 -7.83 1.49 31.74
N THR A 140 -7.30 2.45 32.50
CA THR A 140 -6.61 2.26 33.79
C THR A 140 -5.28 1.48 33.83
N ALA A 141 -4.15 2.14 33.54
CA ALA A 141 -2.87 1.87 34.20
C ALA A 141 -1.94 3.10 34.09
N ASN A 142 -1.67 3.74 35.23
CA ASN A 142 -0.70 4.83 35.34
C ASN A 142 0.73 4.29 35.17
N PHE A 143 1.43 4.70 34.12
CA PHE A 143 2.87 4.55 34.00
C PHE A 143 3.53 5.92 33.76
N ALA A 144 4.53 6.23 34.56
CA ALA A 144 5.31 7.46 34.47
C ALA A 144 6.37 7.36 33.37
N PRO A 145 6.66 8.44 32.60
CA PRO A 145 7.62 8.40 31.52
C PRO A 145 9.06 8.57 32.00
N ALA A 146 9.99 7.81 31.41
CA ALA A 146 11.43 7.98 31.53
C ALA A 146 11.98 8.93 30.45
N PRO A 147 13.05 9.71 30.70
CA PRO A 147 13.50 10.77 29.80
C PRO A 147 14.34 10.27 28.63
N SER A 148 13.96 10.66 27.43
CA SER A 148 14.66 10.37 26.18
C SER A 148 15.72 11.41 25.89
N GLY A 149 16.97 10.99 25.76
CA GLY A 149 18.05 11.79 25.20
C GLY A 149 18.27 11.45 23.73
N ILE A 150 18.01 12.37 22.81
CA ILE A 150 18.31 12.22 21.38
C ILE A 150 19.44 13.17 21.01
N ILE A 151 20.49 12.61 20.40
CA ILE A 151 21.60 13.37 19.78
C ILE A 151 21.33 13.46 18.28
N PRO A 152 21.25 14.63 17.66
CA PRO A 152 21.09 14.74 16.21
C PRO A 152 22.44 14.69 15.49
N LEU A 153 22.56 13.80 14.52
CA LEU A 153 23.72 13.74 13.62
C LEU A 153 23.44 14.60 12.37
N SER A 154 24.04 15.77 12.33
CA SER A 154 24.03 16.65 11.14
C SER A 154 25.02 16.12 10.08
N ARG A 155 24.52 15.93 8.85
CA ARG A 155 25.40 15.65 7.70
C ARG A 155 25.30 16.78 6.70
N GLN A 156 26.38 17.54 6.64
CA GLN A 156 26.64 18.64 5.72
C GLN A 156 27.30 18.04 4.46
N ALA A 157 26.80 18.36 3.30
CA ALA A 157 27.51 18.15 2.04
C ALA A 157 27.31 19.36 1.13
N GLY A 158 28.44 19.97 0.84
CA GLY A 158 28.63 21.16 0.08
C GLY A 158 28.57 20.96 -1.43
N GLY A 159 28.54 22.08 -2.08
CA GLY A 159 28.17 22.43 -3.40
C GLY A 159 29.13 22.08 -4.54
N THR A 160 28.71 22.47 -5.75
CA THR A 160 29.50 23.29 -6.69
C THR A 160 28.71 23.57 -7.97
N ARG A 161 28.75 24.77 -8.30
CA ARG A 161 28.70 25.62 -9.50
C ARG A 161 28.93 24.98 -10.88
N GLY A 162 28.22 25.57 -11.85
CA GLY A 162 28.53 25.71 -13.28
C GLY A 162 27.22 25.85 -14.05
N GLY A 163 26.81 26.92 -14.68
CA GLY A 163 27.50 27.74 -15.62
C GLY A 163 26.76 27.64 -16.95
N GLY A 164 25.94 28.67 -17.29
CA GLY A 164 25.69 29.33 -18.56
C GLY A 164 25.20 28.48 -19.75
N ASP A 165 24.01 28.80 -20.26
CA ASP A 165 23.90 29.46 -21.57
C ASP A 165 22.45 29.86 -21.86
N THR A 166 22.30 31.12 -22.13
CA THR A 166 21.08 31.81 -22.55
C THR A 166 20.87 31.54 -24.04
N ILE A 167 19.78 30.90 -24.43
CA ILE A 167 19.27 30.99 -25.79
C ILE A 167 17.89 31.60 -25.73
N LEU A 168 17.79 32.82 -26.26
CA LEU A 168 16.57 33.52 -26.59
C LEU A 168 15.85 32.79 -27.73
N ALA A 169 14.65 32.29 -27.47
CA ALA A 169 13.70 31.90 -28.51
C ALA A 169 12.44 32.77 -28.34
N ALA A 170 11.95 33.27 -29.46
CA ALA A 170 10.82 34.15 -29.63
C ALA A 170 9.49 33.55 -29.16
N PRO A 171 8.47 34.37 -28.86
CA PRO A 171 7.16 33.89 -28.41
C PRO A 171 6.39 33.28 -29.60
N ASP A 172 6.15 31.99 -29.55
CA ASP A 172 5.12 31.35 -30.35
C ASP A 172 3.78 31.54 -29.66
N ASP A 173 2.92 32.27 -30.29
CA ASP A 173 1.51 32.43 -30.03
C ASP A 173 0.83 31.06 -30.28
N THR A 174 0.78 30.22 -29.28
CA THR A 174 -0.05 29.00 -29.31
C THR A 174 -1.19 29.22 -28.33
N THR A 175 -2.36 29.43 -28.89
CA THR A 175 -3.68 29.35 -28.31
C THR A 175 -3.70 28.33 -27.19
N SER A 176 -3.92 28.77 -25.95
CA SER A 176 -4.20 27.90 -24.80
C SER A 176 -5.54 27.20 -25.02
N GLN A 177 -5.51 26.04 -25.64
CA GLN A 177 -6.58 25.07 -25.53
C GLN A 177 -6.52 24.58 -24.08
N GLY A 178 -7.58 24.84 -23.34
CA GLY A 178 -7.65 24.54 -21.92
C GLY A 178 -7.47 23.03 -21.69
N SER A 179 -6.40 22.67 -21.00
CA SER A 179 -6.22 21.32 -20.49
C SER A 179 -7.48 20.89 -19.72
N PRO A 180 -7.92 19.62 -19.82
CA PRO A 180 -9.09 19.14 -19.10
C PRO A 180 -8.88 19.41 -17.61
N GLN A 181 -9.73 20.26 -17.04
CA GLN A 181 -9.60 20.64 -15.63
C GLN A 181 -10.21 19.54 -14.76
N LEU A 182 -9.35 18.86 -14.01
CA LEU A 182 -9.76 17.89 -13.00
C LEU A 182 -10.66 18.57 -11.96
N THR A 183 -11.81 17.98 -11.69
CA THR A 183 -12.78 18.51 -10.73
C THR A 183 -12.86 17.61 -9.49
N VAL A 184 -12.70 18.21 -8.30
CA VAL A 184 -12.98 17.52 -7.04
C VAL A 184 -14.49 17.48 -6.85
N VAL A 185 -15.06 16.26 -6.87
CA VAL A 185 -16.52 16.06 -6.76
C VAL A 185 -16.93 15.99 -5.29
N LYS A 186 -16.15 15.24 -4.48
CA LYS A 186 -16.49 14.97 -3.08
C LYS A 186 -15.26 14.56 -2.29
N ILE A 187 -15.24 14.90 -1.00
CA ILE A 187 -14.31 14.38 0.00
C ILE A 187 -15.16 13.85 1.16
N GLU A 188 -15.02 12.59 1.50
CA GLU A 188 -15.74 11.93 2.61
C GLU A 188 -14.77 11.63 3.75
N GLY A 189 -15.27 11.65 4.99
CA GLY A 189 -14.47 11.32 6.18
C GLY A 189 -13.92 12.54 6.92
N LEU A 190 -14.38 13.76 6.57
CA LEU A 190 -14.07 15.01 7.25
C LEU A 190 -15.34 15.60 7.90
N GLU A 191 -15.15 16.48 8.88
CA GLU A 191 -16.22 17.33 9.38
C GLU A 191 -16.67 18.34 8.30
N PRO A 192 -17.94 18.75 8.25
CA PRO A 192 -18.49 19.59 7.16
C PRO A 192 -17.70 20.88 6.88
N GLU A 193 -17.23 21.57 7.92
CA GLU A 193 -16.43 22.78 7.79
C GLU A 193 -15.03 22.53 7.20
N GLN A 194 -14.47 21.36 7.49
CA GLN A 194 -13.17 20.92 6.97
C GLN A 194 -13.30 20.43 5.53
N GLU A 195 -14.42 19.79 5.16
CA GLU A 195 -14.68 19.27 3.83
C GLU A 195 -14.65 20.40 2.77
N GLU A 196 -15.36 21.51 3.00
CA GLU A 196 -15.40 22.63 2.07
C GLU A 196 -14.02 23.25 1.84
N ASN A 197 -13.26 23.47 2.93
CA ASN A 197 -11.90 23.98 2.85
C ASN A 197 -10.94 23.01 2.14
N ALA A 198 -11.09 21.71 2.39
CA ALA A 198 -10.30 20.65 1.74
C ALA A 198 -10.59 20.58 0.24
N ILE A 199 -11.86 20.66 -0.18
CA ILE A 199 -12.26 20.67 -1.59
C ILE A 199 -11.62 21.88 -2.31
N ALA A 200 -11.69 23.07 -1.71
CA ALA A 200 -11.11 24.28 -2.29
C ALA A 200 -9.59 24.19 -2.41
N SER A 201 -8.92 23.76 -1.34
CA SER A 201 -7.46 23.57 -1.29
C SER A 201 -6.99 22.51 -2.29
N LEU A 202 -7.66 21.34 -2.34
CA LEU A 202 -7.31 20.26 -3.26
C LEU A 202 -7.55 20.68 -4.72
N THR A 203 -8.65 21.36 -5.00
CA THR A 203 -8.94 21.88 -6.34
C THR A 203 -7.80 22.80 -6.81
N GLN A 204 -7.39 23.74 -5.96
CA GLN A 204 -6.26 24.63 -6.27
C GLN A 204 -4.96 23.86 -6.49
N HIS A 205 -4.67 22.86 -5.64
CA HIS A 205 -3.48 22.01 -5.75
C HIS A 205 -3.43 21.23 -7.07
N LEU A 206 -4.58 20.71 -7.51
CA LEU A 206 -4.69 19.90 -8.74
C LEU A 206 -4.74 20.75 -10.02
N GLN A 207 -5.00 22.05 -9.96
CA GLN A 207 -5.00 22.95 -11.13
C GLN A 207 -3.67 23.01 -11.88
N SER A 208 -2.56 22.72 -11.20
CA SER A 208 -1.23 22.69 -11.80
C SER A 208 -0.92 21.41 -12.58
N LEU A 209 -1.80 20.40 -12.50
CA LEU A 209 -1.61 19.13 -13.21
C LEU A 209 -1.98 19.26 -14.68
N ASN A 210 -1.01 18.93 -15.53
CA ASN A 210 -1.24 18.80 -16.97
C ASN A 210 -1.52 17.32 -17.28
N LEU A 211 -2.78 17.01 -17.55
CA LEU A 211 -3.23 15.66 -17.86
C LEU A 211 -3.41 15.49 -19.38
N PRO A 212 -3.16 14.29 -19.93
CA PRO A 212 -3.45 13.98 -21.34
C PRO A 212 -4.94 14.17 -21.64
N GLU A 213 -5.23 14.65 -22.85
CA GLU A 213 -6.61 14.81 -23.32
C GLU A 213 -7.22 13.49 -23.81
N GLY A 214 -8.55 13.43 -23.87
CA GLY A 214 -9.31 12.29 -24.39
C GLY A 214 -9.67 11.22 -23.38
N PHE A 215 -9.44 11.48 -22.11
CA PHE A 215 -9.91 10.62 -21.01
C PHE A 215 -11.08 11.27 -20.30
N THR A 216 -12.10 10.49 -19.99
CA THR A 216 -13.27 10.93 -19.20
C THR A 216 -13.63 9.88 -18.17
N GLY A 217 -14.09 10.29 -17.00
CA GLY A 217 -14.53 9.36 -15.98
C GLY A 217 -14.29 9.84 -14.55
N GLU A 218 -14.56 8.97 -13.61
CA GLU A 218 -14.38 9.23 -12.18
C GLU A 218 -13.25 8.35 -11.64
N ILE A 219 -12.42 8.96 -10.80
CA ILE A 219 -11.33 8.30 -10.10
C ILE A 219 -11.54 8.52 -8.62
N ILE A 220 -11.48 7.45 -7.85
CA ILE A 220 -11.70 7.48 -6.41
C ILE A 220 -10.42 7.04 -5.72
N PHE A 221 -9.95 7.85 -4.78
CA PHE A 221 -8.79 7.53 -3.94
C PHE A 221 -9.18 7.47 -2.46
N GLU A 222 -8.63 6.50 -1.75
CA GLU A 222 -8.59 6.48 -0.29
C GLU A 222 -7.22 7.03 0.15
N LEU A 223 -7.25 8.09 0.96
CA LEU A 223 -6.05 8.77 1.46
C LEU A 223 -5.91 8.50 2.96
N GLN A 224 -4.80 7.94 3.37
CA GLN A 224 -4.45 7.84 4.78
C GLN A 224 -3.65 9.08 5.19
N ILE A 225 -4.17 9.81 6.19
CA ILE A 225 -3.64 11.07 6.65
C ILE A 225 -3.15 10.91 8.08
N ARG A 226 -1.99 11.47 8.36
CA ARG A 226 -1.45 11.60 9.70
C ARG A 226 -0.91 13.02 9.88
N ASP A 227 -1.40 13.70 10.92
CA ASP A 227 -0.99 15.08 11.24
C ASP A 227 -1.10 16.01 10.02
N GLY A 228 -2.20 15.92 9.27
CA GLY A 228 -2.46 16.67 8.07
C GLY A 228 -1.67 16.28 6.82
N ALA A 229 -0.70 15.38 6.93
CA ALA A 229 0.11 14.91 5.81
C ALA A 229 -0.42 13.59 5.22
N ILE A 230 -0.45 13.49 3.89
CA ILE A 230 -0.84 12.26 3.20
C ILE A 230 0.30 11.25 3.32
N GLN A 231 0.05 10.15 4.01
CA GLN A 231 1.00 9.05 4.17
C GLN A 231 0.86 8.02 3.06
N ARG A 232 -0.37 7.84 2.55
CA ARG A 232 -0.68 6.78 1.59
C ARG A 232 -1.84 7.16 0.70
N VAL A 233 -1.76 6.76 -0.57
CA VAL A 233 -2.79 6.97 -1.59
C VAL A 233 -3.13 5.64 -2.24
N ILE A 234 -4.35 5.16 -2.04
CA ILE A 234 -4.86 3.90 -2.57
C ILE A 234 -5.93 4.22 -3.61
N LEU A 235 -5.79 3.69 -4.82
CA LEU A 235 -6.84 3.78 -5.84
C LEU A 235 -7.97 2.81 -5.49
N ASP A 236 -9.19 3.29 -5.38
CA ASP A 236 -10.38 2.43 -5.36
C ASP A 236 -10.69 1.99 -6.80
N ASP A 237 -10.03 0.94 -7.26
CA ASP A 237 -10.15 0.37 -8.59
C ASP A 237 -11.48 -0.39 -8.80
N ILE A 238 -12.23 -0.62 -7.74
CA ILE A 238 -13.54 -1.28 -7.78
C ILE A 238 -14.63 -0.28 -8.20
N GLU A 239 -14.59 0.94 -7.65
CA GLU A 239 -15.60 1.95 -7.89
C GLU A 239 -15.17 3.02 -8.91
N SER A 240 -13.87 3.14 -9.21
CA SER A 240 -13.36 4.06 -10.23
C SER A 240 -13.75 3.60 -11.64
N THR A 241 -14.27 4.52 -12.45
CA THR A 241 -14.59 4.26 -13.86
C THR A 241 -13.39 4.52 -14.78
N LEU A 242 -12.41 5.30 -14.34
CA LEU A 242 -11.17 5.59 -15.05
C LEU A 242 -9.97 5.08 -14.24
N GLN A 243 -9.18 4.17 -14.84
CA GLN A 243 -8.04 3.50 -14.19
C GLN A 243 -6.76 3.55 -15.03
N ASP A 244 -6.74 4.35 -16.09
CA ASP A 244 -5.56 4.47 -16.93
C ASP A 244 -4.39 5.08 -16.15
N THR A 245 -3.25 4.39 -16.15
CA THR A 245 -2.07 4.77 -15.37
C THR A 245 -1.49 6.10 -15.81
N THR A 246 -1.67 6.50 -17.07
CA THR A 246 -1.19 7.81 -17.57
C THR A 246 -1.92 8.98 -16.93
N ILE A 247 -3.13 8.76 -16.43
CA ILE A 247 -3.94 9.72 -15.68
C ILE A 247 -3.80 9.53 -14.18
N VAL A 248 -3.91 8.28 -13.71
CA VAL A 248 -3.94 7.94 -12.30
C VAL A 248 -2.60 8.26 -11.60
N ASP A 249 -1.46 7.92 -12.23
CA ASP A 249 -0.15 8.08 -11.59
C ASP A 249 0.28 9.55 -11.37
N PRO A 250 0.06 10.49 -12.30
CA PRO A 250 0.29 11.91 -12.03
C PRO A 250 -0.57 12.45 -10.90
N ILE A 251 -1.86 12.08 -10.85
CA ILE A 251 -2.78 12.49 -9.79
C ILE A 251 -2.31 11.93 -8.45
N ARG A 252 -2.01 10.63 -8.38
CA ARG A 252 -1.52 9.98 -7.16
C ARG A 252 -0.26 10.67 -6.61
N ARG A 253 0.71 10.97 -7.46
CA ARG A 253 1.94 11.69 -7.06
C ARG A 253 1.65 13.10 -6.55
N SER A 254 0.71 13.78 -7.17
CA SER A 254 0.28 15.11 -6.71
C SER A 254 -0.41 15.02 -5.35
N LEU A 255 -1.31 14.07 -5.16
CA LEU A 255 -2.01 13.85 -3.89
C LEU A 255 -1.03 13.59 -2.72
N LEU A 256 0.06 12.85 -2.94
CA LEU A 256 1.10 12.65 -1.92
C LEU A 256 1.79 13.95 -1.48
N GLY A 257 1.80 14.96 -2.32
CA GLY A 257 2.33 16.31 -2.01
C GLY A 257 1.30 17.28 -1.43
N TRP A 258 0.02 16.90 -1.38
CA TRP A 258 -1.02 17.72 -0.79
C TRP A 258 -1.06 17.54 0.73
N SER A 259 -1.40 18.60 1.45
CA SER A 259 -1.60 18.58 2.89
C SER A 259 -2.90 19.26 3.27
N ILE A 260 -3.52 18.76 4.33
CA ILE A 260 -4.72 19.30 4.94
C ILE A 260 -4.36 19.91 6.32
N SER A 261 -5.32 20.44 7.05
CA SER A 261 -5.07 20.93 8.41
C SER A 261 -4.38 19.88 9.29
N GLU A 262 -3.39 20.29 10.09
CA GLU A 262 -2.62 19.39 10.99
C GLU A 262 -3.48 18.64 12.00
N SER A 263 -4.71 19.07 12.25
CA SER A 263 -5.64 18.39 13.15
C SER A 263 -6.30 17.15 12.55
N VAL A 264 -6.09 16.88 11.24
CA VAL A 264 -6.72 15.75 10.56
C VAL A 264 -5.81 14.54 10.58
N THR A 265 -6.30 13.46 11.16
CA THR A 265 -5.68 12.12 11.14
C THR A 265 -6.77 11.08 10.88
N GLY A 266 -6.51 10.13 10.00
CA GLY A 266 -7.47 9.08 9.62
C GLY A 266 -7.48 8.79 8.14
N THR A 267 -8.57 8.18 7.67
CA THR A 267 -8.76 7.86 6.25
C THR A 267 -9.86 8.73 5.67
N ILE A 268 -9.58 9.40 4.56
CA ILE A 268 -10.58 10.14 3.78
C ILE A 268 -10.70 9.53 2.39
N ARG A 269 -11.86 9.72 1.78
CA ARG A 269 -12.15 9.28 0.41
C ARG A 269 -12.37 10.49 -0.48
N VAL A 270 -11.62 10.54 -1.57
CA VAL A 270 -11.65 11.65 -2.54
C VAL A 270 -12.15 11.15 -3.88
N THR A 271 -13.22 11.76 -4.40
CA THR A 271 -13.76 11.49 -5.73
C THR A 271 -13.40 12.62 -6.67
N LEU A 272 -12.69 12.29 -7.74
CA LEU A 272 -12.24 13.21 -8.77
C LEU A 272 -12.93 12.88 -10.09
N ARG A 273 -13.29 13.90 -10.86
CA ARG A 273 -13.86 13.74 -12.21
C ARG A 273 -12.92 14.33 -13.24
N VAL A 274 -12.61 13.54 -14.24
CA VAL A 274 -11.94 13.96 -15.48
C VAL A 274 -13.04 14.23 -16.51
N PRO A 275 -13.18 15.45 -17.04
CA PRO A 275 -14.28 15.87 -17.90
C PRO A 275 -14.26 15.23 -19.28
#